data_d6a2af9b712572df77d5c61ca232357e
#
_entry.id   d6a2af9b712572df77d5c61ca232357e
#
_cell.length_a   1.000
_cell.length_b   1.000
_cell.length_c   1.000
_cell.angle_alpha   90.00
_cell.angle_beta   90.00
_cell.angle_gamma   90.00
#
_symmetry.space_group_name_H-M   'P 1'
#
loop_
_entity.id
_entity.type
_entity.pdbx_description
1 polymer ?
#
loop_
_entity_poly.entity_id
_entity_poly.type
_entity_poly.pdbx_seq_one_letter_code
_entity_poly.pdbx_strand_id
1 'polypeptide(L)'
;TSRGLGDVYKRQVLDSAKREYDFILLDCTPSLGMLTINALAAADTTLIPVQAQYLSAKGLEQLLQTVQKVRRQINPKLKIEGILLTMTDSHTNYGQQIDNLIRGAYGSKIKVFDQTIPRSVRAAEISAVGKSIFQHDPKGKVAEAYQSLAKEVLADADRQRKLSSERAR
;
A
#
# COMPACT_ATOMS: atom_id res chain seq x y z
N THR A 1 13.03 -1.04 30.10
CA THR A 1 12.24 -1.61 29.01
C THR A 1 11.50 -0.52 28.27
N SER A 2 12.15 0.14 27.33
CA SER A 2 11.64 1.32 26.57
C SER A 2 10.66 0.97 25.43
N ARG A 3 10.20 -0.27 25.31
CA ARG A 3 9.27 -0.71 24.25
C ARG A 3 7.83 -0.18 24.40
N GLY A 4 7.42 0.26 25.59
CA GLY A 4 6.03 0.64 25.86
C GLY A 4 5.67 2.09 25.55
N LEU A 5 6.59 3.03 25.71
CA LEU A 5 6.28 4.47 25.61
C LEU A 5 6.10 4.97 24.17
N GLY A 6 6.91 4.49 23.23
CA GLY A 6 6.80 4.88 21.81
C GLY A 6 5.52 4.35 21.15
N ASP A 7 5.09 3.13 21.50
CA ASP A 7 3.88 2.52 20.96
C ASP A 7 2.60 3.15 21.57
N VAL A 8 2.63 3.52 22.83
CA VAL A 8 1.52 4.21 23.52
C VAL A 8 1.32 5.61 22.93
N TYR A 9 2.39 6.36 22.71
CA TYR A 9 2.30 7.72 22.18
C TYR A 9 1.79 7.77 20.73
N LYS A 10 2.25 6.84 19.88
CA LYS A 10 1.78 6.74 18.49
C LYS A 10 0.31 6.32 18.41
N ARG A 11 -0.13 5.38 19.24
CA ARG A 11 -1.54 4.99 19.31
C ARG A 11 -2.43 6.13 19.75
N GLN A 12 -2.02 6.93 20.73
CA GLN A 12 -2.80 8.09 21.20
C GLN A 12 -3.00 9.13 20.10
N VAL A 13 -1.96 9.45 19.30
CA VAL A 13 -2.07 10.38 18.18
C VAL A 13 -3.00 9.80 17.08
N LEU A 14 -2.85 8.53 16.75
CA LEU A 14 -3.70 7.87 15.75
C LEU A 14 -5.15 7.73 16.24
N ASP A 15 -5.38 7.47 17.53
CA ASP A 15 -6.73 7.33 18.09
C ASP A 15 -7.50 8.66 18.07
N SER A 16 -6.82 9.81 18.21
CA SER A 16 -7.46 11.10 18.00
C SER A 16 -7.82 11.33 16.53
N ALA A 17 -6.88 11.05 15.61
CA ALA A 17 -7.10 11.21 14.18
C ALA A 17 -8.19 10.25 13.62
N LYS A 18 -8.33 9.04 14.17
CA LYS A 18 -9.40 8.09 13.80
C LYS A 18 -10.82 8.61 14.05
N ARG A 19 -10.98 9.63 14.89
CA ARG A 19 -12.29 10.27 15.13
C ARG A 19 -12.66 11.30 14.07
N GLU A 20 -11.67 11.81 13.35
CA GLU A 20 -11.82 12.90 12.40
C GLU A 20 -11.69 12.45 10.95
N TYR A 21 -10.98 11.34 10.71
CA TYR A 21 -10.64 10.87 9.37
C TYR A 21 -11.07 9.43 9.14
N ASP A 22 -11.64 9.16 7.96
CA ASP A 22 -11.98 7.79 7.52
C ASP A 22 -10.73 6.96 7.19
N PHE A 23 -9.67 7.60 6.70
CA PHE A 23 -8.40 6.98 6.35
C PHE A 23 -7.22 7.78 6.89
N ILE A 24 -6.23 7.06 7.43
CA ILE A 24 -4.95 7.60 7.86
C ILE A 24 -3.86 6.85 7.11
N LEU A 25 -3.08 7.55 6.30
CA LEU A 25 -1.99 6.98 5.54
C LEU A 25 -0.67 7.18 6.29
N LEU A 26 0.04 6.08 6.55
CA LEU A 26 1.38 6.08 7.11
C LEU A 26 2.38 5.89 5.97
N ASP A 27 2.98 6.98 5.49
CA ASP A 27 4.03 6.91 4.48
C ASP A 27 5.32 6.39 5.11
N CYS A 28 5.83 5.28 4.57
CA CYS A 28 6.97 4.56 5.11
C CYS A 28 8.18 4.67 4.19
N THR A 29 9.37 4.76 4.78
CA THR A 29 10.61 4.66 4.02
C THR A 29 10.75 3.26 3.38
N PRO A 30 11.47 3.12 2.25
CA PRO A 30 11.66 1.85 1.56
C PRO A 30 12.58 0.85 2.32
N SER A 31 12.93 1.14 3.56
CA SER A 31 13.74 0.27 4.41
C SER A 31 12.87 -0.55 5.36
N LEU A 32 13.30 -1.79 5.67
CA LEU A 32 12.68 -2.63 6.68
C LEU A 32 13.16 -2.30 8.11
N GLY A 33 13.43 -1.03 8.37
CA GLY A 33 13.90 -0.51 9.66
C GLY A 33 12.81 -0.38 10.71
N MET A 34 13.19 0.13 11.89
CA MET A 34 12.29 0.29 13.04
C MET A 34 11.08 1.17 12.75
N LEU A 35 11.21 2.19 11.88
CA LEU A 35 10.08 3.07 11.50
C LEU A 35 9.00 2.29 10.77
N THR A 36 9.39 1.45 9.81
CA THR A 36 8.44 0.60 9.07
C THR A 36 7.79 -0.44 9.99
N ILE A 37 8.56 -1.07 10.89
CA ILE A 37 8.01 -2.01 11.89
C ILE A 37 6.99 -1.30 12.80
N ASN A 38 7.30 -0.08 13.26
CA ASN A 38 6.39 0.71 14.08
C ASN A 38 5.12 1.12 13.34
N ALA A 39 5.22 1.46 12.03
CA ALA A 39 4.05 1.75 11.21
C ALA A 39 3.17 0.50 11.05
N LEU A 40 3.75 -0.65 10.72
CA LEU A 40 3.04 -1.93 10.62
C LEU A 40 2.41 -2.36 11.96
N ALA A 41 3.05 -2.05 13.09
CA ALA A 41 2.52 -2.32 14.42
C ALA A 41 1.27 -1.49 14.75
N ALA A 42 1.16 -0.28 14.19
CA ALA A 42 0.06 0.65 14.43
C ALA A 42 -1.06 0.59 13.37
N ALA A 43 -0.76 0.07 12.17
CA ALA A 43 -1.68 0.04 11.04
C ALA A 43 -2.72 -1.08 11.16
N ASP A 44 -3.88 -0.84 10.56
CA ASP A 44 -4.93 -1.86 10.38
C ASP A 44 -4.66 -2.68 9.11
N THR A 45 -4.19 -2.03 8.04
CA THR A 45 -3.85 -2.66 6.76
C THR A 45 -2.52 -2.14 6.22
N THR A 46 -1.90 -2.89 5.31
CA THR A 46 -0.73 -2.46 4.55
C THR A 46 -0.96 -2.66 3.06
N LEU A 47 -0.80 -1.59 2.27
CA LEU A 47 -0.74 -1.63 0.82
C LEU A 47 0.74 -1.64 0.40
N ILE A 48 1.11 -2.54 -0.49
CA ILE A 48 2.51 -2.78 -0.86
C ILE A 48 2.73 -2.33 -2.31
N PRO A 49 3.32 -1.14 -2.53
CA PRO A 49 3.70 -0.72 -3.88
C PRO A 49 4.96 -1.48 -4.33
N VAL A 50 4.91 -2.04 -5.52
CA VAL A 50 6.01 -2.80 -6.13
C VAL A 50 6.27 -2.26 -7.53
N GLN A 51 7.50 -1.84 -7.80
CA GLN A 51 7.88 -1.51 -9.17
C GLN A 51 7.88 -2.76 -10.04
N ALA A 52 7.38 -2.63 -11.27
CA ALA A 52 7.36 -3.72 -12.24
C ALA A 52 8.77 -4.05 -12.77
N GLN A 53 9.67 -4.50 -11.89
CA GLN A 53 11.04 -4.89 -12.17
C GLN A 53 11.40 -6.18 -11.43
N TYR A 54 12.28 -7.00 -12.02
CA TYR A 54 12.64 -8.31 -11.47
C TYR A 54 13.23 -8.24 -10.04
N LEU A 55 14.11 -7.27 -9.77
CA LEU A 55 14.70 -7.10 -8.42
C LEU A 55 13.68 -6.72 -7.36
N SER A 56 12.63 -6.01 -7.75
CA SER A 56 11.55 -5.64 -6.84
C SER A 56 10.70 -6.84 -6.42
N ALA A 57 10.54 -7.83 -7.30
CA ALA A 57 9.85 -9.08 -6.97
C ALA A 57 10.60 -9.88 -5.87
N LYS A 58 11.95 -9.86 -5.88
CA LYS A 58 12.76 -10.49 -4.83
C LYS A 58 12.66 -9.74 -3.49
N GLY A 59 12.64 -8.41 -3.51
CA GLY A 59 12.44 -7.58 -2.32
C GLY A 59 11.06 -7.75 -1.69
N LEU A 60 10.04 -8.02 -2.52
CA LEU A 60 8.68 -8.28 -2.06
C LEU A 60 8.60 -9.49 -1.11
N GLU A 61 9.32 -10.56 -1.39
CA GLU A 61 9.33 -11.74 -0.51
C GLU A 61 9.85 -11.41 0.89
N GLN A 62 10.95 -10.65 1.00
CA GLN A 62 11.50 -10.22 2.28
C GLN A 62 10.53 -9.32 3.06
N LEU A 63 9.84 -8.41 2.35
CA LEU A 63 8.83 -7.56 2.96
C LEU A 63 7.65 -8.40 3.49
N LEU A 64 7.14 -9.34 2.71
CA LEU A 64 6.06 -10.23 3.12
C LEU A 64 6.44 -11.08 4.35
N GLN A 65 7.67 -11.57 4.43
CA GLN A 65 8.18 -12.26 5.61
C GLN A 65 8.20 -11.32 6.83
N THR A 66 8.59 -10.06 6.66
CA THR A 66 8.60 -9.07 7.73
C THR A 66 7.17 -8.75 8.19
N VAL A 67 6.24 -8.54 7.28
CA VAL A 67 4.82 -8.35 7.61
C VAL A 67 4.26 -9.54 8.40
N GLN A 68 4.60 -10.77 8.01
CA GLN A 68 4.18 -11.97 8.72
C GLN A 68 4.77 -12.04 10.14
N LYS A 69 6.04 -11.65 10.34
CA LYS A 69 6.66 -11.58 11.68
C LYS A 69 5.95 -10.55 12.55
N VAL A 70 5.66 -9.36 12.02
CA VAL A 70 4.91 -8.32 12.74
C VAL A 70 3.51 -8.82 13.11
N ARG A 71 2.79 -9.48 12.20
CA ARG A 71 1.48 -10.09 12.49
C ARG A 71 1.52 -11.10 13.61
N ARG A 72 2.54 -11.97 13.63
CA ARG A 72 2.66 -13.03 14.65
C ARG A 72 3.06 -12.50 16.02
N GLN A 73 3.89 -11.47 16.08
CA GLN A 73 4.58 -11.06 17.31
C GLN A 73 4.06 -9.75 17.91
N ILE A 74 3.51 -8.84 17.08
CA ILE A 74 3.22 -7.46 17.48
C ILE A 74 1.77 -7.08 17.20
N ASN A 75 1.30 -7.26 15.95
CA ASN A 75 -0.03 -6.82 15.51
C ASN A 75 -0.78 -7.95 14.79
N PRO A 76 -1.46 -8.84 15.50
CA PRO A 76 -2.19 -9.96 14.88
C PRO A 76 -3.35 -9.53 13.97
N LYS A 77 -3.83 -8.28 14.11
CA LYS A 77 -4.94 -7.74 13.32
C LYS A 77 -4.49 -7.15 11.98
N LEU A 78 -3.18 -6.93 11.78
CA LEU A 78 -2.65 -6.38 10.55
C LEU A 78 -3.04 -7.24 9.34
N LYS A 79 -3.64 -6.63 8.34
CA LYS A 79 -3.99 -7.27 7.08
C LYS A 79 -3.11 -6.73 5.95
N ILE A 80 -2.92 -7.53 4.90
CA ILE A 80 -2.36 -7.03 3.64
C ILE A 80 -3.55 -6.62 2.77
N GLU A 81 -3.65 -5.33 2.45
CA GLU A 81 -4.69 -4.78 1.58
C GLU A 81 -4.51 -5.28 0.16
N GLY A 82 -3.26 -5.26 -0.31
CA GLY A 82 -2.89 -5.78 -1.61
C GLY A 82 -1.51 -5.31 -2.07
N ILE A 83 -1.09 -5.86 -3.21
CA ILE A 83 0.10 -5.48 -3.94
C ILE A 83 -0.33 -4.54 -5.07
N LEU A 84 0.26 -3.34 -5.13
CA LEU A 84 0.06 -2.36 -6.19
C LEU A 84 1.26 -2.33 -7.12
N LEU A 85 1.07 -2.66 -8.39
CA LEU A 85 2.13 -2.54 -9.39
C LEU A 85 2.29 -1.08 -9.81
N THR A 86 3.51 -0.58 -9.70
CA THR A 86 3.86 0.81 -10.03
C THR A 86 4.94 0.88 -11.09
N MET A 87 5.06 2.03 -11.76
CA MET A 87 6.00 2.27 -12.86
C MET A 87 5.89 1.19 -13.94
N THR A 88 4.67 0.74 -14.20
CA THR A 88 4.40 -0.28 -15.21
C THR A 88 4.58 0.30 -16.61
N ASP A 89 5.07 -0.54 -17.52
CA ASP A 89 5.14 -0.24 -18.95
C ASP A 89 4.43 -1.37 -19.72
N SER A 90 3.15 -1.14 -20.00
CA SER A 90 2.30 -2.11 -20.71
C SER A 90 2.65 -2.25 -22.19
N HIS A 91 3.48 -1.34 -22.72
CA HIS A 91 3.90 -1.38 -24.12
C HIS A 91 5.11 -2.29 -24.35
N THR A 92 5.78 -2.73 -23.29
CA THR A 92 6.93 -3.63 -23.38
C THR A 92 6.56 -5.06 -23.00
N ASN A 93 7.09 -6.03 -23.74
CA ASN A 93 6.95 -7.46 -23.41
C ASN A 93 7.48 -7.75 -21.98
N TYR A 94 8.56 -7.08 -21.60
CA TYR A 94 9.15 -7.22 -20.26
C TYR A 94 8.19 -6.76 -19.16
N GLY A 95 7.55 -5.60 -19.31
CA GLY A 95 6.57 -5.10 -18.32
C GLY A 95 5.39 -6.06 -18.15
N GLN A 96 4.87 -6.60 -19.26
CA GLN A 96 3.79 -7.60 -19.23
C GLN A 96 4.23 -8.91 -18.56
N GLN A 97 5.45 -9.38 -18.82
CA GLN A 97 6.00 -10.59 -18.20
C GLN A 97 6.11 -10.44 -16.68
N ILE A 98 6.59 -9.29 -16.18
CA ILE A 98 6.70 -9.04 -14.73
C ILE A 98 5.31 -8.93 -14.07
N ASP A 99 4.34 -8.27 -14.72
CA ASP A 99 2.96 -8.22 -14.22
C ASP A 99 2.39 -9.64 -14.06
N ASN A 100 2.48 -10.45 -15.12
CA ASN A 100 2.01 -11.84 -15.10
C ASN A 100 2.73 -12.69 -14.05
N LEU A 101 4.03 -12.49 -13.87
CA LEU A 101 4.83 -13.20 -12.87
C LEU A 101 4.35 -12.87 -11.44
N ILE A 102 4.13 -11.60 -11.13
CA ILE A 102 3.70 -11.18 -9.79
C ILE A 102 2.26 -11.66 -9.54
N ARG A 103 1.35 -11.52 -10.50
CA ARG A 103 -0.03 -12.00 -10.38
C ARG A 103 -0.09 -13.53 -10.25
N GLY A 104 0.72 -14.25 -11.01
CA GLY A 104 0.80 -15.71 -10.93
C GLY A 104 1.41 -16.20 -9.61
N ALA A 105 2.45 -15.56 -9.11
CA ALA A 105 3.13 -15.97 -7.88
C ALA A 105 2.33 -15.64 -6.61
N TYR A 106 1.65 -14.51 -6.58
CA TYR A 106 1.02 -13.99 -5.36
C TYR A 106 -0.51 -13.90 -5.42
N GLY A 107 -1.12 -13.76 -6.59
CA GLY A 107 -2.54 -13.46 -6.76
C GLY A 107 -3.51 -14.47 -6.15
N SER A 108 -3.09 -15.74 -5.96
CA SER A 108 -3.87 -16.75 -5.27
C SER A 108 -3.93 -16.59 -3.75
N LYS A 109 -2.99 -15.83 -3.16
CA LYS A 109 -2.81 -15.69 -1.69
C LYS A 109 -3.00 -14.26 -1.20
N ILE A 110 -2.66 -13.29 -2.04
CA ILE A 110 -2.68 -11.85 -1.72
C ILE A 110 -3.34 -11.14 -2.90
N LYS A 111 -4.28 -10.24 -2.62
CA LYS A 111 -4.85 -9.39 -3.66
C LYS A 111 -3.71 -8.65 -4.40
N VAL A 112 -3.70 -8.70 -5.72
CA VAL A 112 -2.95 -7.80 -6.57
C VAL A 112 -3.96 -6.84 -7.18
N PHE A 113 -3.82 -5.55 -6.94
CA PHE A 113 -4.77 -4.55 -7.45
C PHE A 113 -4.90 -4.66 -8.98
N ASP A 114 -6.12 -4.53 -9.49
CA ASP A 114 -6.37 -4.53 -10.93
C ASP A 114 -5.76 -3.30 -11.58
N GLN A 115 -5.88 -2.16 -10.87
CA GLN A 115 -5.27 -0.91 -11.28
C GLN A 115 -3.76 -0.93 -11.07
N THR A 116 -3.02 -0.52 -12.10
CA THR A 116 -1.56 -0.31 -12.02
C THR A 116 -1.24 1.17 -12.23
N ILE A 117 -0.11 1.63 -11.67
CA ILE A 117 0.36 3.01 -11.87
C ILE A 117 1.43 3.01 -12.98
N PRO A 118 1.16 3.61 -14.14
CA PRO A 118 2.10 3.60 -15.24
C PRO A 118 3.29 4.52 -15.00
N ARG A 119 4.41 4.22 -15.65
CA ARG A 119 5.56 5.11 -15.70
C ARG A 119 5.21 6.38 -16.46
N SER A 120 5.58 7.54 -15.93
CA SER A 120 5.33 8.83 -16.57
C SER A 120 6.43 9.83 -16.24
N VAL A 121 6.90 10.55 -17.25
CA VAL A 121 7.85 11.66 -17.09
C VAL A 121 7.19 12.79 -16.32
N ARG A 122 5.92 13.13 -16.64
CA ARG A 122 5.16 14.17 -15.92
C ARG A 122 4.99 13.86 -14.44
N ALA A 123 4.81 12.57 -14.10
CA ALA A 123 4.75 12.18 -12.70
C ALA A 123 6.11 12.34 -11.99
N ALA A 124 7.23 12.20 -12.69
CA ALA A 124 8.55 12.47 -12.10
C ALA A 124 8.79 13.96 -11.86
N GLU A 125 8.23 14.84 -12.70
CA GLU A 125 8.37 16.30 -12.58
C GLU A 125 7.69 16.89 -11.34
N ILE A 126 6.64 16.23 -10.79
CA ILE A 126 5.85 16.77 -9.66
C ILE A 126 6.70 17.07 -8.43
N SER A 127 7.73 16.26 -8.18
CA SER A 127 8.65 16.46 -7.06
C SER A 127 9.45 17.76 -7.18
N ALA A 128 9.81 18.15 -8.41
CA ALA A 128 10.55 19.37 -8.68
C ALA A 128 9.67 20.64 -8.59
N VAL A 129 8.39 20.51 -8.93
CA VAL A 129 7.45 21.66 -8.95
C VAL A 129 6.60 21.77 -7.69
N GLY A 130 6.68 20.81 -6.76
CA GLY A 130 5.94 20.82 -5.51
C GLY A 130 4.42 20.77 -5.67
N LYS A 131 3.91 20.17 -6.76
CA LYS A 131 2.48 20.04 -7.04
C LYS A 131 2.06 18.57 -6.99
N SER A 132 0.79 18.31 -6.72
CA SER A 132 0.24 16.97 -6.89
C SER A 132 0.08 16.62 -8.36
N ILE A 133 0.03 15.33 -8.70
CA ILE A 133 -0.26 14.88 -10.06
C ILE A 133 -1.61 15.40 -10.56
N PHE A 134 -2.58 15.55 -9.68
CA PHE A 134 -3.91 16.07 -10.01
C PHE A 134 -3.91 17.56 -10.34
N GLN A 135 -2.91 18.31 -9.89
CA GLN A 135 -2.72 19.72 -10.26
C GLN A 135 -1.82 19.88 -11.47
N HIS A 136 -0.80 19.00 -11.61
CA HIS A 136 0.20 19.10 -12.66
C HIS A 136 -0.28 18.50 -13.99
N ASP A 137 -0.93 17.33 -13.94
CA ASP A 137 -1.45 16.61 -15.11
C ASP A 137 -2.80 15.93 -14.79
N PRO A 138 -3.89 16.74 -14.58
CA PRO A 138 -5.18 16.24 -14.09
C PRO A 138 -5.87 15.26 -15.03
N LYS A 139 -5.55 15.30 -16.34
CA LYS A 139 -6.10 14.40 -17.37
C LYS A 139 -5.09 13.34 -17.81
N GLY A 140 -3.96 13.24 -17.15
CA GLY A 140 -2.93 12.29 -17.46
C GLY A 140 -3.24 10.89 -16.95
N LYS A 141 -2.71 9.87 -17.64
CA LYS A 141 -2.91 8.45 -17.28
C LYS A 141 -2.57 8.13 -15.82
N VAL A 142 -1.59 8.82 -15.22
CA VAL A 142 -1.22 8.59 -13.81
C VAL A 142 -2.28 9.15 -12.87
N ALA A 143 -2.84 10.33 -13.14
CA ALA A 143 -3.93 10.88 -12.34
C ALA A 143 -5.18 9.99 -12.41
N GLU A 144 -5.55 9.53 -13.60
CA GLU A 144 -6.65 8.58 -13.79
C GLU A 144 -6.40 7.25 -13.06
N ALA A 145 -5.17 6.74 -13.12
CA ALA A 145 -4.78 5.51 -12.43
C ALA A 145 -4.92 5.63 -10.90
N TYR A 146 -4.48 6.75 -10.30
CA TYR A 146 -4.65 6.99 -8.87
C TYR A 146 -6.12 7.17 -8.48
N GLN A 147 -6.94 7.82 -9.32
CA GLN A 147 -8.38 7.91 -9.08
C GLN A 147 -9.06 6.54 -9.10
N SER A 148 -8.68 5.68 -10.05
CA SER A 148 -9.20 4.32 -10.15
C SER A 148 -8.77 3.46 -8.98
N LEU A 149 -7.50 3.56 -8.54
CA LEU A 149 -7.00 2.92 -7.33
C LEU A 149 -7.79 3.36 -6.09
N ALA A 150 -8.03 4.65 -5.93
CA ALA A 150 -8.80 5.16 -4.79
C ALA A 150 -10.21 4.57 -4.76
N LYS A 151 -10.88 4.48 -5.91
CA LYS A 151 -12.21 3.84 -6.00
C LYS A 151 -12.16 2.36 -5.63
N GLU A 152 -11.13 1.63 -6.05
CA GLU A 152 -10.94 0.22 -5.73
C GLU A 152 -10.72 0.02 -4.22
N VAL A 153 -9.87 0.83 -3.59
CA VAL A 153 -9.63 0.79 -2.13
C VAL A 153 -10.89 1.13 -1.34
N LEU A 154 -11.64 2.16 -1.75
CA LEU A 154 -12.91 2.52 -1.10
C LEU A 154 -13.93 1.39 -1.19
N ALA A 155 -14.08 0.76 -2.35
CA ALA A 155 -15.01 -0.36 -2.54
C ALA A 155 -14.65 -1.56 -1.63
N ASP A 156 -13.36 -1.84 -1.45
CA ASP A 156 -12.89 -2.90 -0.56
C ASP A 156 -13.15 -2.56 0.91
N ALA A 157 -12.91 -1.32 1.32
CA ALA A 157 -13.20 -0.86 2.68
C ALA A 157 -14.69 -0.99 3.01
N ASP A 158 -15.57 -0.61 2.09
CA ASP A 158 -17.03 -0.73 2.27
C ASP A 158 -17.47 -2.19 2.37
N ARG A 159 -16.90 -3.09 1.57
CA ARG A 159 -17.16 -4.53 1.68
C ARG A 159 -16.73 -5.08 3.05
N GLN A 160 -15.56 -4.68 3.54
CA GLN A 160 -15.07 -5.11 4.85
C GLN A 160 -15.95 -4.58 5.98
N ARG A 161 -16.42 -3.34 5.92
CA ARG A 161 -17.36 -2.75 6.90
C ARG A 161 -18.69 -3.53 6.93
N LYS A 162 -19.26 -3.87 5.78
CA LYS A 162 -20.50 -4.66 5.68
C LYS A 162 -20.34 -6.06 6.29
N LEU A 163 -19.28 -6.78 5.92
CA LEU A 163 -18.98 -8.12 6.45
C LEU A 163 -18.75 -8.10 7.98
N SER A 164 -18.16 -7.04 8.52
CA SER A 164 -17.94 -6.88 9.94
C SER A 164 -19.26 -6.62 10.70
N SER A 165 -20.16 -5.85 10.12
CA SER A 165 -21.47 -5.56 10.70
C SER A 165 -22.41 -6.78 10.68
N GLU A 166 -22.33 -7.63 9.66
CA GLU A 166 -23.09 -8.88 9.55
C GLU A 166 -22.62 -9.95 10.56
N ARG A 167 -21.32 -9.98 10.88
CA ARG A 167 -20.75 -10.91 11.89
C ARG A 167 -20.99 -10.48 13.34
N ALA A 168 -21.38 -9.23 13.56
CA ALA A 168 -21.67 -8.69 14.89
C ALA A 168 -23.15 -8.81 15.28
N ARG A 169 -24.00 -9.30 14.38
CA ARG A 169 -25.41 -9.66 14.62
C ARG A 169 -25.55 -11.16 14.82
#